data_1ce737cf65b228af71cba2a02f449ca3
#
_entry.id   1ce737cf65b228af71cba2a02f449ca3
#
_cell.length_a   1.000
_cell.length_b   1.000
_cell.length_c   1.000
_cell.angle_alpha   90.00
_cell.angle_beta   90.00
_cell.angle_gamma   90.00
#
_symmetry.space_group_name_H-M   'P 1'
#
loop_
_entity.id
_entity.type
_entity.pdbx_description
1 polymer ?
#
loop_
_entity_poly.entity_id
_entity_poly.type
_entity_poly.pdbx_seq_one_letter_code
_entity_poly.pdbx_strand_id
1 'polypeptide(L)'
;MLKSKFAKLNELGSLMVEAMAMLALISMVTPILYRKAAERTTELQDINAAGQMRSLIKAVDDYVSDNYNTIVAGNAVNNSVNNSVNYSDLVSGGKKTIDIKHFRDYLPYGFLDSSGNVQDTKTFSKDYKVVFKYTDAGGRKAVTAFVVAEPKEKGNFPMLRASRXXXXGRHQRRLCAGQRRQGYG
;
A
#
# COMPACT_ATOMS: atom_id res chain seq x y z
N MET A 1 61.92 -9.60 39.51
CA MET A 1 61.03 -8.50 39.09
C MET A 1 60.75 -8.46 37.59
N LEU A 2 61.66 -8.80 36.71
CA LEU A 2 61.43 -8.79 35.24
C LEU A 2 60.37 -9.80 34.76
N LYS A 3 60.34 -11.00 35.28
CA LYS A 3 59.41 -12.09 34.88
C LYS A 3 57.91 -11.70 35.05
N SER A 4 57.56 -10.90 36.07
CA SER A 4 56.19 -10.50 36.33
C SER A 4 55.69 -9.42 35.34
N LYS A 5 56.60 -8.57 34.87
CA LYS A 5 56.27 -7.53 33.84
C LYS A 5 56.04 -8.14 32.47
N PHE A 6 56.78 -9.21 32.11
CA PHE A 6 56.58 -9.90 30.84
C PHE A 6 55.26 -10.70 30.82
N ALA A 7 54.82 -11.26 31.93
CA ALA A 7 53.54 -11.96 32.05
C ALA A 7 52.38 -10.97 31.82
N LYS A 8 52.43 -9.78 32.44
CA LYS A 8 51.37 -8.76 32.25
C LYS A 8 51.33 -8.19 30.82
N LEU A 9 52.45 -8.05 30.15
CA LEU A 9 52.53 -7.61 28.75
C LEU A 9 51.93 -8.65 27.81
N ASN A 10 52.12 -9.93 28.10
CA ASN A 10 51.53 -11.02 27.31
C ASN A 10 50.00 -11.08 27.48
N GLU A 11 49.47 -10.87 28.69
CA GLU A 11 48.04 -10.79 28.98
C GLU A 11 47.39 -9.60 28.26
N LEU A 12 48.02 -8.43 28.27
CA LEU A 12 47.56 -7.22 27.55
C LEU A 12 47.55 -7.47 26.06
N GLY A 13 48.58 -8.09 25.50
CA GLY A 13 48.65 -8.43 24.09
C GLY A 13 47.54 -9.38 23.66
N SER A 14 47.23 -10.40 24.48
CA SER A 14 46.12 -11.33 24.24
C SER A 14 44.77 -10.63 24.24
N LEU A 15 44.54 -9.75 25.21
CA LEU A 15 43.29 -8.94 25.28
C LEU A 15 43.12 -8.02 24.04
N MET A 16 44.21 -7.40 23.56
CA MET A 16 44.14 -6.57 22.36
C MET A 16 43.78 -7.38 21.11
N VAL A 17 44.39 -8.55 20.96
CA VAL A 17 44.08 -9.46 19.83
C VAL A 17 42.61 -9.91 19.86
N GLU A 18 42.12 -10.24 21.04
CA GLU A 18 40.73 -10.64 21.26
C GLU A 18 39.75 -9.51 20.94
N ALA A 19 40.08 -8.29 21.41
CA ALA A 19 39.28 -7.10 21.10
C ALA A 19 39.25 -6.80 19.58
N MET A 20 40.38 -6.91 18.90
CA MET A 20 40.48 -6.72 17.45
C MET A 20 39.68 -7.80 16.69
N ALA A 21 39.72 -9.05 17.15
CA ALA A 21 38.94 -10.14 16.55
C ALA A 21 37.43 -9.88 16.71
N MET A 22 36.99 -9.42 17.90
CA MET A 22 35.60 -9.06 18.17
C MET A 22 35.13 -7.88 17.26
N LEU A 23 35.96 -6.86 17.16
CA LEU A 23 35.67 -5.71 16.27
C LEU A 23 35.54 -6.13 14.79
N ALA A 24 36.40 -7.01 14.34
CA ALA A 24 36.35 -7.56 12.99
C ALA A 24 35.06 -8.33 12.75
N LEU A 25 34.65 -9.18 13.70
CA LEU A 25 33.37 -9.92 13.61
C LEU A 25 32.17 -8.98 13.59
N ILE A 26 32.14 -7.97 14.46
CA ILE A 26 31.06 -6.97 14.51
C ILE A 26 30.98 -6.22 13.18
N SER A 27 32.13 -5.81 12.63
CA SER A 27 32.16 -5.07 11.36
C SER A 27 31.67 -5.92 10.17
N MET A 28 31.85 -7.22 10.21
CA MET A 28 31.34 -8.13 9.17
C MET A 28 29.85 -8.42 9.31
N VAL A 29 29.34 -8.58 10.54
CA VAL A 29 27.96 -8.97 10.81
C VAL A 29 26.99 -7.77 10.72
N THR A 30 27.42 -6.60 11.17
CA THR A 30 26.60 -5.39 11.23
C THR A 30 25.96 -5.03 9.89
N PRO A 31 26.67 -4.93 8.76
CA PRO A 31 26.05 -4.59 7.48
C PRO A 31 25.04 -5.63 7.01
N ILE A 32 25.22 -6.89 7.32
CA ILE A 32 24.28 -7.97 6.98
C ILE A 32 22.96 -7.78 7.75
N LEU A 33 23.07 -7.47 9.05
CA LEU A 33 21.88 -7.22 9.88
C LEU A 33 21.14 -5.97 9.45
N TYR A 34 21.85 -4.89 9.14
CA TYR A 34 21.24 -3.66 8.62
C TYR A 34 20.51 -3.89 7.30
N ARG A 35 21.11 -4.63 6.39
CA ARG A 35 20.48 -4.96 5.11
C ARG A 35 19.19 -5.76 5.30
N LYS A 36 19.23 -6.80 6.14
CA LYS A 36 18.03 -7.61 6.47
C LYS A 36 16.95 -6.77 7.16
N ALA A 37 17.33 -5.88 8.07
CA ALA A 37 16.37 -4.98 8.74
C ALA A 37 15.73 -4.02 7.73
N ALA A 38 16.49 -3.44 6.82
CA ALA A 38 15.98 -2.56 5.75
C ALA A 38 15.03 -3.30 4.81
N GLU A 39 15.36 -4.53 4.42
CA GLU A 39 14.50 -5.39 3.58
C GLU A 39 13.16 -5.66 4.27
N ARG A 40 13.17 -6.02 5.55
CA ARG A 40 11.95 -6.26 6.34
C ARG A 40 11.10 -5.00 6.48
N THR A 41 11.73 -3.86 6.71
CA THR A 41 11.03 -2.57 6.80
C THR A 41 10.31 -2.25 5.49
N THR A 42 11.00 -2.44 4.36
CA THR A 42 10.42 -2.22 3.03
C THR A 42 9.25 -3.19 2.77
N GLU A 43 9.40 -4.45 3.14
CA GLU A 43 8.33 -5.45 3.00
C GLU A 43 7.08 -5.08 3.83
N LEU A 44 7.27 -4.63 5.06
CA LEU A 44 6.17 -4.17 5.91
C LEU A 44 5.47 -2.93 5.33
N GLN A 45 6.24 -1.99 4.78
CA GLN A 45 5.69 -0.82 4.09
C GLN A 45 4.85 -1.23 2.88
N ASP A 46 5.32 -2.18 2.08
CA ASP A 46 4.61 -2.68 0.90
C ASP A 46 3.30 -3.41 1.31
N ILE A 47 3.32 -4.20 2.37
CA ILE A 47 2.14 -4.89 2.92
C ILE A 47 1.12 -3.87 3.42
N ASN A 48 1.55 -2.86 4.15
CA ASN A 48 0.68 -1.81 4.68
C ASN A 48 0.07 -0.98 3.54
N ALA A 49 0.86 -0.63 2.53
CA ALA A 49 0.37 0.09 1.35
C ALA A 49 -0.68 -0.73 0.58
N ALA A 50 -0.44 -2.03 0.41
CA ALA A 50 -1.38 -2.93 -0.24
C ALA A 50 -2.68 -3.07 0.58
N GLY A 51 -2.57 -3.12 1.90
CA GLY A 51 -3.71 -3.15 2.82
C GLY A 51 -4.55 -1.89 2.72
N GLN A 52 -3.93 -0.72 2.75
CA GLN A 52 -4.60 0.57 2.56
C GLN A 52 -5.32 0.63 1.22
N MET A 53 -4.64 0.24 0.14
CA MET A 53 -5.24 0.26 -1.20
C MET A 53 -6.46 -0.65 -1.30
N ARG A 54 -6.39 -1.84 -0.68
CA ARG A 54 -7.52 -2.77 -0.62
C ARG A 54 -8.71 -2.17 0.12
N SER A 55 -8.47 -1.50 1.24
CA SER A 55 -9.51 -0.82 2.02
C SER A 55 -10.15 0.32 1.22
N LEU A 56 -9.34 1.08 0.47
CA LEU A 56 -9.85 2.15 -0.39
C LEU A 56 -10.68 1.61 -1.54
N ILE A 57 -10.23 0.55 -2.19
CA ILE A 57 -10.99 -0.10 -3.28
C ILE A 57 -12.34 -0.58 -2.74
N LYS A 58 -12.33 -1.21 -1.57
CA LYS A 58 -13.57 -1.67 -0.93
C LYS A 58 -14.52 -0.48 -0.63
N ALA A 59 -14.00 0.60 -0.06
CA ALA A 59 -14.79 1.81 0.24
C ALA A 59 -15.44 2.40 -1.04
N VAL A 60 -14.69 2.43 -2.14
CA VAL A 60 -15.19 2.89 -3.43
C VAL A 60 -16.24 1.92 -4.01
N ASP A 61 -16.02 0.63 -3.89
CA ASP A 61 -16.97 -0.40 -4.34
C ASP A 61 -18.29 -0.32 -3.54
N ASP A 62 -18.20 -0.17 -2.22
CA ASP A 62 -19.37 0.01 -1.34
C ASP A 62 -20.13 1.29 -1.73
N TYR A 63 -19.42 2.41 -1.94
CA TYR A 63 -20.02 3.67 -2.39
C TYR A 63 -20.73 3.51 -3.74
N VAL A 64 -20.08 2.88 -4.72
CA VAL A 64 -20.68 2.66 -6.06
C VAL A 64 -21.91 1.77 -5.95
N SER A 65 -21.85 0.73 -5.15
CA SER A 65 -22.96 -0.21 -4.93
C SER A 65 -24.20 0.52 -4.36
N ASP A 66 -23.99 1.32 -3.32
CA ASP A 66 -25.09 2.05 -2.64
C ASP A 66 -25.70 3.13 -3.53
N ASN A 67 -24.90 3.76 -4.38
CA ASN A 67 -25.31 4.91 -5.18
C ASN A 67 -25.43 4.60 -6.69
N TYR A 68 -25.38 3.34 -7.09
CA TYR A 68 -25.31 2.92 -8.49
C TYR A 68 -26.38 3.57 -9.37
N ASN A 69 -27.65 3.50 -8.94
CA ASN A 69 -28.78 4.04 -9.71
C ASN A 69 -28.69 5.56 -9.88
N THR A 70 -28.25 6.27 -8.84
CA THR A 70 -28.05 7.72 -8.84
C THR A 70 -26.92 8.13 -9.80
N ILE A 71 -25.81 7.38 -9.74
CA ILE A 71 -24.62 7.60 -10.58
C ILE A 71 -24.96 7.37 -12.07
N VAL A 72 -25.65 6.28 -12.36
CA VAL A 72 -26.03 5.88 -13.74
C VAL A 72 -27.08 6.85 -14.31
N ALA A 73 -27.92 7.42 -13.47
CA ALA A 73 -28.90 8.46 -13.87
C ALA A 73 -28.24 9.85 -14.10
N GLY A 74 -26.96 9.99 -13.71
CA GLY A 74 -26.24 11.27 -13.83
C GLY A 74 -26.60 12.26 -12.75
N ASN A 75 -27.23 11.82 -11.67
CA ASN A 75 -27.70 12.68 -10.59
C ASN A 75 -26.58 12.96 -9.58
N ALA A 76 -26.81 13.91 -8.68
CA ALA A 76 -25.86 14.24 -7.62
C ALA A 76 -25.99 13.27 -6.44
N VAL A 77 -24.85 12.87 -5.88
CA VAL A 77 -24.75 12.11 -4.62
C VAL A 77 -24.13 13.03 -3.56
N ASN A 78 -24.79 13.14 -2.43
CA ASN A 78 -24.34 13.93 -1.28
C ASN A 78 -23.70 13.01 -0.22
N ASN A 79 -22.63 13.45 0.40
CA ASN A 79 -22.06 12.79 1.56
C ASN A 79 -22.52 13.46 2.86
N SER A 80 -22.14 12.90 4.03
CA SER A 80 -22.51 13.37 5.36
C SER A 80 -22.05 14.82 5.67
N VAL A 81 -21.11 15.36 4.90
CA VAL A 81 -20.54 16.70 5.09
C VAL A 81 -21.05 17.69 4.01
N ASN A 82 -22.18 17.38 3.39
CA ASN A 82 -22.82 18.19 2.34
C ASN A 82 -21.95 18.47 1.12
N ASN A 83 -20.93 17.65 0.87
CA ASN A 83 -20.18 17.68 -0.38
C ASN A 83 -20.93 16.88 -1.44
N SER A 84 -21.38 17.58 -2.47
CA SER A 84 -22.16 17.00 -3.57
C SER A 84 -21.27 16.69 -4.76
N VAL A 85 -21.41 15.51 -5.32
CA VAL A 85 -20.77 15.13 -6.59
C VAL A 85 -21.88 14.89 -7.62
N ASN A 86 -21.95 15.75 -8.63
CA ASN A 86 -22.87 15.59 -9.74
C ASN A 86 -22.26 14.65 -10.79
N TYR A 87 -22.99 13.66 -11.23
CA TYR A 87 -22.53 12.64 -12.18
C TYR A 87 -22.98 12.87 -13.63
N SER A 88 -23.63 14.00 -13.94
CA SER A 88 -24.04 14.34 -15.32
C SER A 88 -22.88 14.28 -16.32
N ASP A 89 -21.71 14.82 -15.89
CA ASP A 89 -20.49 14.83 -16.72
C ASP A 89 -19.93 13.42 -16.95
N LEU A 90 -20.13 12.51 -16.00
CA LEU A 90 -19.71 11.13 -16.15
C LEU A 90 -20.53 10.44 -17.25
N VAL A 91 -21.84 10.61 -17.21
CA VAL A 91 -22.76 9.99 -18.17
C VAL A 91 -22.56 10.56 -19.57
N SER A 92 -22.37 11.87 -19.70
CA SER A 92 -22.16 12.54 -20.99
C SER A 92 -20.74 12.39 -21.54
N GLY A 93 -19.73 12.43 -20.66
CA GLY A 93 -18.32 12.43 -21.04
C GLY A 93 -17.60 11.08 -20.87
N GLY A 94 -18.26 10.08 -20.30
CA GLY A 94 -17.73 8.73 -20.12
C GLY A 94 -16.67 8.59 -19.00
N LYS A 95 -16.21 9.69 -18.42
CA LYS A 95 -15.15 9.68 -17.40
C LYS A 95 -15.28 10.86 -16.43
N LYS A 96 -15.02 10.61 -15.15
CA LYS A 96 -14.98 11.65 -14.11
C LYS A 96 -13.95 11.30 -13.03
N THR A 97 -13.18 12.29 -12.60
CA THR A 97 -12.23 12.15 -11.49
C THR A 97 -12.80 12.85 -10.25
N ILE A 98 -12.77 12.17 -9.13
CA ILE A 98 -13.34 12.62 -7.84
C ILE A 98 -12.27 12.47 -6.78
N ASP A 99 -12.15 13.45 -5.90
CA ASP A 99 -11.23 13.39 -4.75
C ASP A 99 -11.71 12.37 -3.73
N ILE A 100 -10.77 11.71 -3.08
CA ILE A 100 -11.04 10.68 -2.08
C ILE A 100 -11.91 11.18 -0.90
N LYS A 101 -11.84 12.47 -0.60
CA LYS A 101 -12.62 13.10 0.48
C LYS A 101 -14.14 12.95 0.33
N HIS A 102 -14.64 12.77 -0.91
CA HIS A 102 -16.06 12.55 -1.17
C HIS A 102 -16.55 11.18 -0.69
N PHE A 103 -15.62 10.25 -0.47
CA PHE A 103 -15.91 8.90 0.01
C PHE A 103 -15.79 8.76 1.54
N ARG A 104 -15.77 9.89 2.26
CA ARG A 104 -15.52 9.96 3.71
C ARG A 104 -16.33 8.96 4.52
N ASP A 105 -17.60 8.80 4.19
CA ASP A 105 -18.54 7.94 4.93
C ASP A 105 -18.24 6.43 4.77
N TYR A 106 -17.44 6.07 3.78
CA TYR A 106 -17.05 4.70 3.45
C TYR A 106 -15.59 4.40 3.82
N LEU A 107 -14.79 5.45 4.07
CA LEU A 107 -13.37 5.31 4.35
C LEU A 107 -13.11 4.77 5.76
N PRO A 108 -12.03 4.01 5.97
CA PRO A 108 -11.64 3.59 7.32
C PRO A 108 -11.42 4.78 8.24
N TYR A 109 -11.77 4.58 9.51
CA TYR A 109 -11.56 5.60 10.55
C TYR A 109 -10.10 6.06 10.61
N GLY A 110 -9.90 7.36 10.66
CA GLY A 110 -8.57 7.96 10.73
C GLY A 110 -7.82 8.04 9.40
N PHE A 111 -8.48 7.70 8.28
CA PHE A 111 -7.90 7.90 6.94
C PHE A 111 -7.84 9.37 6.56
N LEU A 112 -8.91 10.10 6.87
CA LEU A 112 -8.96 11.56 6.71
C LEU A 112 -8.86 12.24 8.09
N ASP A 113 -8.27 13.43 8.11
CA ASP A 113 -8.27 14.29 9.29
C ASP A 113 -9.63 15.00 9.44
N SER A 114 -9.77 15.83 10.48
CA SER A 114 -10.99 16.61 10.74
C SER A 114 -11.32 17.60 9.61
N SER A 115 -10.31 18.04 8.85
CA SER A 115 -10.46 18.96 7.73
C SER A 115 -10.75 18.25 6.40
N GLY A 116 -10.77 16.90 6.40
CA GLY A 116 -11.03 16.10 5.22
C GLY A 116 -9.80 15.82 4.36
N ASN A 117 -8.60 16.13 4.84
CA ASN A 117 -7.37 15.84 4.13
C ASN A 117 -6.87 14.43 4.49
N VAL A 118 -6.17 13.79 3.57
CA VAL A 118 -5.52 12.49 3.81
C VAL A 118 -4.48 12.64 4.91
N GLN A 119 -4.54 11.79 5.93
CA GLN A 119 -3.58 11.84 7.05
C GLN A 119 -2.20 11.39 6.58
N ASP A 120 -1.27 12.33 6.53
CA ASP A 120 0.08 12.13 5.99
C ASP A 120 0.90 11.11 6.79
N THR A 121 0.66 11.03 8.09
CA THR A 121 1.38 10.11 8.99
C THR A 121 0.90 8.66 8.88
N LYS A 122 -0.31 8.45 8.37
CA LYS A 122 -0.95 7.12 8.35
C LYS A 122 -1.07 6.53 6.96
N THR A 123 -0.79 7.32 5.92
CA THR A 123 -0.95 6.88 4.54
C THR A 123 0.38 6.83 3.79
N PHE A 124 0.49 5.94 2.83
CA PHE A 124 1.69 5.81 2.00
C PHE A 124 1.69 6.78 0.82
N SER A 125 0.57 7.44 0.54
CA SER A 125 0.41 8.37 -0.58
C SER A 125 0.05 9.77 -0.08
N LYS A 126 0.48 10.77 -0.82
CA LYS A 126 0.17 12.18 -0.55
C LYS A 126 -1.31 12.48 -0.80
N ASP A 127 -1.86 11.92 -1.85
CA ASP A 127 -3.24 12.13 -2.25
C ASP A 127 -3.80 10.91 -2.98
N TYR A 128 -5.10 10.80 -2.99
CA TYR A 128 -5.82 9.73 -3.69
C TYR A 128 -6.95 10.34 -4.50
N LYS A 129 -7.11 9.85 -5.71
CA LYS A 129 -8.20 10.23 -6.61
C LYS A 129 -8.91 8.98 -7.09
N VAL A 130 -10.21 9.08 -7.28
CA VAL A 130 -11.03 8.00 -7.83
C VAL A 130 -11.46 8.42 -9.23
N VAL A 131 -11.10 7.61 -10.21
CA VAL A 131 -11.46 7.83 -11.62
C VAL A 131 -12.62 6.89 -11.96
N PHE A 132 -13.76 7.47 -12.23
CA PHE A 132 -14.93 6.75 -12.71
C PHE A 132 -14.91 6.69 -14.23
N LYS A 133 -15.29 5.53 -14.75
CA LYS A 133 -15.54 5.31 -16.17
C LYS A 133 -16.95 4.79 -16.35
N TYR A 134 -17.73 5.45 -17.21
CA TYR A 134 -19.06 5.03 -17.59
C TYR A 134 -19.02 4.41 -18.98
N THR A 135 -19.74 3.34 -19.16
CA THR A 135 -19.89 2.66 -20.46
C THR A 135 -21.36 2.30 -20.66
N ASP A 136 -21.91 2.66 -21.80
CA ASP A 136 -23.23 2.19 -22.23
C ASP A 136 -23.02 1.35 -23.51
N ALA A 137 -23.33 0.08 -23.41
CA ALA A 137 -23.20 -0.87 -24.51
C ALA A 137 -24.57 -1.48 -24.81
N GLY A 138 -25.32 -0.83 -25.67
CA GLY A 138 -26.65 -1.30 -26.10
C GLY A 138 -27.67 -1.33 -24.97
N GLY A 139 -27.69 -0.30 -24.14
CA GLY A 139 -28.60 -0.18 -22.99
C GLY A 139 -28.12 -0.85 -21.72
N ARG A 140 -26.99 -1.56 -21.76
CA ARG A 140 -26.33 -2.08 -20.57
C ARG A 140 -25.34 -1.04 -20.04
N LYS A 141 -25.74 -0.38 -18.98
CA LYS A 141 -24.96 0.67 -18.33
C LYS A 141 -23.99 0.06 -17.32
N ALA A 142 -22.73 0.43 -17.38
CA ALA A 142 -21.70 -0.04 -16.44
C ALA A 142 -20.88 1.14 -15.93
N VAL A 143 -20.60 1.13 -14.64
CA VAL A 143 -19.71 2.09 -13.97
C VAL A 143 -18.53 1.30 -13.40
N THR A 144 -17.34 1.72 -13.76
CA THR A 144 -16.08 1.14 -13.20
C THR A 144 -15.34 2.26 -12.50
N ALA A 145 -14.81 2.00 -11.32
CA ALA A 145 -14.03 2.96 -10.55
C ALA A 145 -12.59 2.46 -10.38
N PHE A 146 -11.64 3.38 -10.48
CA PHE A 146 -10.21 3.11 -10.30
C PHE A 146 -9.66 4.06 -9.24
N VAL A 147 -9.00 3.52 -8.23
CA VAL A 147 -8.31 4.34 -7.22
C VAL A 147 -6.88 4.62 -7.71
N VAL A 148 -6.53 5.88 -7.78
CA VAL A 148 -5.20 6.36 -8.18
C VAL A 148 -4.55 7.03 -6.98
N ALA A 149 -3.35 6.59 -6.63
CA ALA A 149 -2.56 7.15 -5.53
C ALA A 149 -1.43 8.03 -6.08
N GLU A 150 -1.29 9.23 -5.54
CA GLU A 150 -0.17 10.13 -5.86
C GLU A 150 0.97 9.87 -4.87
N PRO A 151 2.18 9.51 -5.32
CA PRO A 151 3.29 9.21 -4.42
C PRO A 151 3.78 10.45 -3.68
N LYS A 152 4.19 10.28 -2.43
CA LYS A 152 4.77 11.36 -1.61
C LYS A 152 6.10 11.86 -2.16
N GLU A 153 6.90 10.94 -2.70
CA GLU A 153 8.22 11.23 -3.25
C GLU A 153 8.33 10.69 -4.67
N LYS A 154 8.90 11.48 -5.56
CA LYS A 154 9.20 11.04 -6.94
C LYS A 154 10.19 9.87 -6.90
N GLY A 155 9.83 8.77 -7.52
CA GLY A 155 10.68 7.59 -7.64
C GLY A 155 10.48 6.54 -6.55
N ASN A 156 9.78 6.84 -5.48
CA ASN A 156 9.48 5.85 -4.44
C ASN A 156 8.06 5.33 -4.61
N PHE A 157 7.92 4.23 -5.35
CA PHE A 157 6.64 3.59 -5.63
C PHE A 157 6.53 2.24 -4.90
N PRO A 158 6.13 2.22 -3.62
CA PRO A 158 5.82 0.93 -2.96
C PRO A 158 4.71 0.17 -3.70
N MET A 159 3.83 0.88 -4.40
CA MET A 159 2.72 0.29 -5.17
C MET A 159 3.16 -0.58 -6.35
N LEU A 160 4.27 -0.27 -7.01
CA LEU A 160 4.80 -1.12 -8.10
C LEU A 160 5.29 -2.47 -7.58
N ARG A 161 5.78 -2.51 -6.36
CA ARG A 161 6.16 -3.76 -5.67
C ARG A 161 4.92 -4.52 -5.17
N ALA A 162 3.97 -3.81 -4.58
CA ALA A 162 2.71 -4.38 -4.08
C ALA A 162 1.85 -4.96 -5.22
N SER A 163 1.87 -4.40 -6.41
CA SER A 163 1.17 -4.93 -7.58
C SER A 163 1.75 -6.26 -8.06
N ARG A 164 3.01 -6.48 -7.89
CA ARG A 164 3.68 -7.76 -8.18
C ARG A 164 3.30 -8.90 -7.22
N UNK A 165 3.02 -8.56 -6.28
CA UNK A 165 2.61 -9.41 -5.25
C UNK A 165 1.18 -9.81 -5.40
N UNK A 166 0.61 -9.03 -5.79
CA UNK A 166 -0.72 -9.25 -6.09
C UNK A 166 -0.94 -10.12 -7.27
N UNK A 167 -0.17 -9.99 -7.95
CA UNK A 167 -0.16 -10.77 -9.07
C UNK A 167 0.17 -12.20 -8.82
N UNK A 168 0.87 -12.26 -8.15
CA UNK A 168 1.26 -13.50 -7.69
C UNK A 168 0.18 -14.23 -7.01
N GLY A 169 -0.49 -13.73 -6.18
CA GLY A 169 -1.61 -14.31 -5.48
C GLY A 169 -2.75 -14.71 -6.40
N ARG A 170 -2.99 -13.94 -7.46
CA ARG A 170 -3.99 -14.31 -8.45
C ARG A 170 -3.57 -15.50 -9.31
N HIS A 171 -2.28 -15.58 -9.62
CA HIS A 171 -1.76 -16.69 -10.41
C HIS A 171 -1.85 -18.01 -9.63
N GLN A 172 -1.52 -17.99 -8.34
CA GLN A 172 -1.66 -19.16 -7.47
C GLN A 172 -3.13 -19.59 -7.29
N ARG A 173 -4.07 -18.64 -7.17
CA ARG A 173 -5.49 -18.97 -7.05
C ARG A 173 -6.06 -19.61 -8.33
N ARG A 174 -5.58 -19.20 -9.49
CA ARG A 174 -6.00 -19.81 -10.77
C ARG A 174 -5.46 -21.24 -10.93
N LEU A 175 -4.23 -21.50 -10.47
CA LEU A 175 -3.65 -22.84 -10.49
C LEU A 175 -4.40 -23.81 -9.55
N CYS A 176 -4.75 -23.35 -8.35
CA CYS A 176 -5.53 -24.16 -7.40
C CYS A 176 -6.97 -24.40 -7.88
N ALA A 177 -7.59 -23.47 -8.59
CA ALA A 177 -8.94 -23.64 -9.15
C ALA A 177 -8.94 -24.58 -10.36
N GLY A 178 -7.86 -24.62 -11.13
CA GLY A 178 -7.71 -25.53 -12.28
C GLY A 178 -7.54 -27.00 -11.87
N GLN A 179 -6.85 -27.26 -10.78
CA GLN A 179 -6.62 -28.61 -10.29
C GLN A 179 -7.86 -29.30 -9.72
N ARG A 180 -8.83 -28.53 -9.23
CA ARG A 180 -10.07 -29.12 -8.67
C ARG A 180 -11.04 -29.67 -9.72
N ARG A 181 -10.88 -29.31 -11.00
CA ARG A 181 -11.79 -29.78 -12.07
C ARG A 181 -11.36 -31.09 -12.74
N GLN A 182 -10.16 -31.61 -12.43
CA GLN A 182 -9.66 -32.84 -13.06
C GLN A 182 -9.82 -34.10 -12.16
N GLY A 183 -10.51 -34.00 -11.05
CA GLY A 183 -10.57 -35.09 -10.07
C GLY A 183 -11.87 -35.93 -9.99
N TYR A 184 -12.81 -35.76 -10.92
CA TYR A 184 -14.06 -36.59 -10.93
C TYR A 184 -14.50 -36.80 -12.39
N GLY A 185 -14.04 -37.87 -12.96
CA GLY A 185 -14.49 -38.46 -14.20
C GLY A 185 -14.34 -39.95 -14.13
#